data_ee9f6140f7f4507aa846ace5a6ee8a3c
#
_entry.id   ee9f6140f7f4507aa846ace5a6ee8a3c
#
_cell.length_a   1.000
_cell.length_b   1.000
_cell.length_c   1.000
_cell.angle_alpha   90.00
_cell.angle_beta   90.00
_cell.angle_gamma   90.00
#
_symmetry.space_group_name_H-M   'P 1'
#
loop_
_entity.id
_entity.type
_entity.pdbx_description
1 polymer ?
#
loop_
_entity_poly.entity_id
_entity_poly.type
_entity_poly.pdbx_seq_one_letter_code
_entity_poly.pdbx_strand_id
1 'polypeptide(L)'
;MKTAYTLLSNASATGNWFPWPGGKGDFRAEATFGGGSVTLQCKGPNGTAIAVGSTTTLTANGRGTFELGPGEIRAAVATATAVYAQVLRIADAGY
;
A
#
# COMPACT_ATOMS: atom_id res chain seq x y z
N MET A 1 3.95 19.34 3.28
CA MET A 1 3.30 18.06 3.61
C MET A 1 3.84 16.95 2.72
N LYS A 2 4.09 15.80 3.31
CA LYS A 2 4.58 14.66 2.54
C LYS A 2 3.47 14.09 1.67
N THR A 3 3.73 13.89 0.38
CA THR A 3 2.74 13.39 -0.57
C THR A 3 3.05 12.01 -1.09
N ALA A 4 4.27 11.52 -0.88
CA ALA A 4 4.68 10.20 -1.35
C ALA A 4 5.33 9.41 -0.21
N TYR A 5 4.97 8.14 -0.10
CA TYR A 5 5.48 7.24 0.94
C TYR A 5 5.97 5.97 0.25
N THR A 6 7.27 5.70 0.34
CA THR A 6 7.83 4.45 -0.18
C THR A 6 7.65 3.36 0.87
N LEU A 7 6.81 2.39 0.57
CA LEU A 7 6.53 1.29 1.49
C LEU A 7 7.52 0.14 1.33
N LEU A 8 7.93 -0.15 0.10
CA LEU A 8 8.90 -1.20 -0.20
C LEU A 8 9.79 -0.76 -1.35
N SER A 9 11.07 -1.17 -1.30
CA SER A 9 12.03 -0.91 -2.35
C SER A 9 12.86 -2.16 -2.55
N ASN A 10 12.68 -2.83 -3.69
CA ASN A 10 13.37 -4.07 -4.05
C ASN A 10 13.29 -5.12 -2.94
N ALA A 11 12.09 -5.34 -2.42
CA ALA A 11 11.87 -6.22 -1.29
C ALA A 11 11.11 -7.47 -1.70
N SER A 12 11.29 -8.54 -0.94
CA SER A 12 10.60 -9.82 -1.19
C SER A 12 9.80 -10.27 0.03
N ALA A 13 9.57 -9.36 0.96
CA ALA A 13 8.83 -9.64 2.19
C ALA A 13 7.94 -8.44 2.53
N THR A 14 6.92 -8.71 3.35
CA THR A 14 6.03 -7.67 3.85
C THR A 14 6.84 -6.61 4.58
N GLY A 15 6.51 -5.34 4.29
CA GLY A 15 7.22 -4.20 4.85
C GLY A 15 6.77 -3.81 6.24
N ASN A 16 7.37 -2.76 6.75
CA ASN A 16 7.02 -2.20 8.06
C ASN A 16 5.78 -1.32 7.96
N TRP A 17 5.21 -1.02 9.12
CA TRP A 17 4.09 -0.08 9.22
C TRP A 17 4.61 1.36 9.05
N PHE A 18 3.85 2.15 8.32
CA PHE A 18 4.14 3.56 8.09
C PHE A 18 2.92 4.39 8.49
N PRO A 19 3.12 5.57 9.08
CA PRO A 19 2.00 6.42 9.45
C PRO A 19 1.28 6.96 8.21
N TRP A 20 -0.05 6.90 8.22
CA TRP A 20 -0.91 7.45 7.17
C TRP A 20 -1.73 8.57 7.77
N PRO A 21 -1.67 9.78 7.22
CA PRO A 21 -2.37 10.94 7.82
C PRO A 21 -3.86 10.99 7.55
N GLY A 22 -4.37 10.05 6.76
CA GLY A 22 -5.77 10.04 6.37
C GLY A 22 -5.99 10.65 5.00
N GLY A 23 -7.12 10.33 4.40
CA GLY A 23 -7.54 10.85 3.10
C GLY A 23 -7.39 9.84 1.99
N LYS A 24 -7.40 10.36 0.76
CA LYS A 24 -7.30 9.53 -0.45
C LYS A 24 -5.87 9.28 -0.84
N GLY A 25 -5.60 8.08 -1.35
CA GLY A 25 -4.29 7.71 -1.83
C GLY A 25 -4.34 6.87 -3.09
N ASP A 26 -3.18 6.76 -3.73
CA ASP A 26 -2.94 5.95 -4.92
C ASP A 26 -1.84 4.97 -4.56
N PHE A 27 -2.19 3.70 -4.46
CA PHE A 27 -1.24 2.63 -4.15
C PHE A 27 -0.70 2.06 -5.44
N ARG A 28 0.62 2.13 -5.62
CA ARG A 28 1.29 1.64 -6.82
C ARG A 28 2.30 0.56 -6.45
N ALA A 29 2.34 -0.49 -7.25
CA ALA A 29 3.30 -1.57 -7.03
C ALA A 29 3.81 -2.12 -8.34
N GLU A 30 5.10 -2.45 -8.35
CA GLU A 30 5.78 -3.14 -9.42
C GLU A 30 6.58 -4.28 -8.80
N ALA A 31 6.56 -5.45 -9.44
CA ALA A 31 7.25 -6.61 -8.88
C ALA A 31 7.37 -7.71 -9.92
N THR A 32 8.16 -8.74 -9.57
CA THR A 32 8.07 -10.03 -10.21
C THR A 32 7.09 -10.85 -9.40
N PHE A 33 5.85 -10.95 -9.85
CA PHE A 33 4.77 -11.49 -9.03
C PHE A 33 4.83 -13.01 -8.87
N GLY A 34 5.19 -13.74 -9.91
CA GLY A 34 5.34 -15.20 -9.82
C GLY A 34 4.10 -15.93 -9.32
N GLY A 35 2.92 -15.43 -9.63
CA GLY A 35 1.67 -15.97 -9.12
C GLY A 35 1.26 -15.43 -7.76
N GLY A 36 2.05 -14.50 -7.19
CA GLY A 36 1.76 -13.90 -5.89
C GLY A 36 1.04 -12.57 -5.99
N SER A 37 1.10 -11.81 -4.90
CA SER A 37 0.37 -10.54 -4.81
C SER A 37 1.09 -9.55 -3.91
N VAL A 38 0.77 -8.27 -4.10
CA VAL A 38 1.16 -7.18 -3.22
C VAL A 38 -0.12 -6.46 -2.81
N THR A 39 -0.37 -6.40 -1.51
CA THR A 39 -1.63 -5.88 -0.96
C THR A 39 -1.35 -4.74 0.00
N LEU A 40 -2.08 -3.63 -0.17
CA LEU A 40 -2.05 -2.56 0.83
C LEU A 40 -2.88 -2.99 2.03
N GLN A 41 -2.30 -2.90 3.22
CA GLN A 41 -2.97 -3.23 4.47
C GLN A 41 -2.98 -2.03 5.40
N CYS A 42 -4.01 -1.94 6.21
CA CYS A 42 -4.07 -0.99 7.31
C CYS A 42 -4.08 -1.74 8.64
N LYS A 43 -3.68 -1.05 9.69
CA LYS A 43 -3.62 -1.64 11.02
C LYS A 43 -4.96 -1.45 11.71
N GLY A 44 -5.57 -2.54 12.13
CA GLY A 44 -6.85 -2.51 12.83
C GLY A 44 -6.74 -2.05 14.26
N PRO A 45 -7.86 -1.81 14.93
CA PRO A 45 -7.86 -1.29 16.29
C PRO A 45 -7.22 -2.24 17.31
N ASN A 46 -7.15 -3.53 16.99
CA ASN A 46 -6.47 -4.51 17.85
C ASN A 46 -5.08 -4.88 17.32
N GLY A 47 -4.52 -4.09 16.41
CA GLY A 47 -3.21 -4.33 15.85
C GLY A 47 -3.16 -5.35 14.72
N THR A 48 -4.30 -5.90 14.32
CA THR A 48 -4.37 -6.88 13.25
C THR A 48 -4.27 -6.20 11.88
N ALA A 49 -3.53 -6.81 10.95
CA ALA A 49 -3.45 -6.30 9.60
C ALA A 49 -4.76 -6.58 8.86
N ILE A 50 -5.29 -5.56 8.21
CA ILE A 50 -6.55 -5.64 7.47
C ILE A 50 -6.28 -5.18 6.04
N ALA A 51 -6.70 -5.98 5.05
CA ALA A 51 -6.58 -5.58 3.65
C ALA A 51 -7.48 -4.37 3.39
N VAL A 52 -6.92 -3.36 2.72
CA VAL A 52 -7.66 -2.12 2.45
C VAL A 52 -8.78 -2.37 1.46
N GLY A 53 -8.54 -3.20 0.45
CA GLY A 53 -9.59 -3.54 -0.49
C GLY A 53 -9.05 -4.28 -1.70
N SER A 54 -9.95 -4.71 -2.59
CA SER A 54 -9.57 -5.44 -3.78
C SER A 54 -8.83 -4.56 -4.79
N THR A 55 -9.15 -3.26 -4.83
CA THR A 55 -8.47 -2.33 -5.74
C THR A 55 -7.01 -2.12 -5.39
N THR A 56 -6.62 -2.39 -4.15
CA THR A 56 -5.24 -2.27 -3.68
C THR A 56 -4.60 -3.62 -3.40
N THR A 57 -5.16 -4.68 -3.97
CA THR A 57 -4.56 -6.02 -3.98
C THR A 57 -4.13 -6.30 -5.42
N LEU A 58 -2.81 -6.25 -5.68
CA LEU A 58 -2.28 -6.30 -7.04
C LEU A 58 -1.60 -7.63 -7.30
N THR A 59 -1.87 -8.21 -8.46
CA THR A 59 -1.24 -9.45 -8.92
C THR A 59 -0.39 -9.22 -10.16
N ALA A 60 -0.33 -7.97 -10.61
CA ALA A 60 0.50 -7.51 -11.73
C ALA A 60 0.85 -6.05 -11.46
N ASN A 61 1.85 -5.54 -12.18
CA ASN A 61 2.21 -4.11 -12.08
C ASN A 61 0.96 -3.26 -12.29
N GLY A 62 0.75 -2.31 -11.39
CA GLY A 62 -0.42 -1.46 -11.50
C GLY A 62 -0.61 -0.58 -10.29
N ARG A 63 -1.82 -0.08 -10.17
CA ARG A 63 -2.19 0.80 -9.07
C ARG A 63 -3.67 0.69 -8.72
N GLY A 64 -4.01 1.17 -7.54
CA GLY A 64 -5.39 1.29 -7.13
C GLY A 64 -5.55 2.44 -6.15
N THR A 65 -6.72 3.06 -6.16
CA THR A 65 -7.00 4.16 -5.25
C THR A 65 -7.71 3.63 -4.00
N PHE A 66 -7.57 4.39 -2.91
CA PHE A 66 -8.19 4.04 -1.65
C PHE A 66 -8.47 5.30 -0.83
N GLU A 67 -9.30 5.16 0.16
CA GLU A 67 -9.56 6.23 1.13
C GLU A 67 -9.57 5.61 2.52
N LEU A 68 -8.74 6.18 3.41
CA LEU A 68 -8.60 5.67 4.77
C LEU A 68 -8.55 6.83 5.76
N GLY A 69 -9.04 6.56 6.98
CA GLY A 69 -8.77 7.44 8.09
C GLY A 69 -7.30 7.40 8.49
N PRO A 70 -6.87 8.30 9.38
CA PRO A 70 -5.47 8.28 9.85
C PRO A 70 -5.17 7.00 10.61
N GLY A 71 -3.96 6.51 10.46
CA GLY A 71 -3.53 5.27 11.08
C GLY A 71 -2.21 4.81 10.51
N GLU A 72 -2.03 3.49 10.39
CA GLU A 72 -0.80 2.91 9.85
C GLU A 72 -1.12 2.00 8.67
N ILE A 73 -0.24 2.04 7.68
CA ILE A 73 -0.38 1.23 6.46
C ILE A 73 0.93 0.49 6.17
N ARG A 74 0.83 -0.60 5.42
CA ARG A 74 2.00 -1.32 4.94
C ARG A 74 1.65 -2.05 3.64
N ALA A 75 2.69 -2.44 2.88
CA ALA A 75 2.52 -3.31 1.73
C ALA A 75 2.86 -4.74 2.14
N ALA A 76 1.91 -5.64 1.99
CA ALA A 76 2.08 -7.06 2.29
C ALA A 76 2.44 -7.81 1.02
N VAL A 77 3.44 -8.67 1.10
CA VAL A 77 3.95 -9.43 -0.04
C VAL A 77 3.65 -10.91 0.16
N ALA A 78 3.06 -11.53 -0.87
CA ALA A 78 2.85 -12.97 -0.91
C ALA A 78 3.47 -13.50 -2.20
N THR A 79 4.52 -14.32 -2.08
CA THR A 79 5.22 -14.99 -3.18
C THR A 79 6.01 -14.04 -4.11
N ALA A 80 5.62 -12.78 -4.25
CA ALA A 80 6.27 -11.82 -5.15
C ALA A 80 7.68 -11.47 -4.68
N THR A 81 8.54 -11.10 -5.63
CA THR A 81 9.93 -10.69 -5.36
C THR A 81 10.23 -9.38 -6.06
N ALA A 82 11.33 -8.73 -5.63
CA ALA A 82 11.77 -7.46 -6.19
C ALA A 82 10.63 -6.43 -6.20
N VAL A 83 9.93 -6.30 -5.07
CA VAL A 83 8.74 -5.46 -4.97
C VAL A 83 9.12 -4.01 -4.71
N TYR A 84 8.55 -3.12 -5.52
CA TYR A 84 8.59 -1.68 -5.30
C TYR A 84 7.16 -1.23 -5.08
N ALA A 85 6.87 -0.68 -3.91
CA ALA A 85 5.52 -0.25 -3.57
C ALA A 85 5.54 1.13 -2.94
N GLN A 86 4.62 1.98 -3.37
CA GLN A 86 4.51 3.32 -2.84
C GLN A 86 3.05 3.75 -2.77
N VAL A 87 2.80 4.73 -1.92
CA VAL A 87 1.50 5.38 -1.80
C VAL A 87 1.70 6.87 -2.02
N LEU A 88 0.87 7.45 -2.87
CA LEU A 88 0.86 8.88 -3.11
C LEU A 88 -0.47 9.45 -2.62
N ARG A 89 -0.41 10.54 -1.84
CA ARG A 89 -1.63 11.22 -1.44
C ARG A 89 -2.22 11.95 -2.64
N ILE A 90 -3.51 11.77 -2.82
CA ILE A 90 -4.23 12.48 -3.87
C ILE A 90 -4.81 13.75 -3.23
N ALA A 91 -4.40 14.91 -3.78
CA ALA A 91 -4.95 16.17 -3.32
C ALA A 91 -6.41 16.26 -3.75
N ASP A 92 -7.28 16.61 -2.81
CA ASP A 92 -8.68 16.77 -3.10
C ASP A 92 -8.95 18.18 -3.61
N ALA A 93 -9.78 18.29 -4.63
CA ALA A 93 -10.04 19.57 -5.29
C ALA A 93 -10.68 20.60 -4.36
N GLY A 94 -11.24 20.18 -3.25
CA GLY A 94 -11.85 21.08 -2.28
C GLY A 94 -10.88 21.68 -1.26
N TYR A 95 -9.65 21.30 -1.32
CA TYR A 95 -8.66 21.75 -0.32
C TYR A 95 -7.98 23.02 -0.70
#